data_8e17320e82b92b8f3a7017e4ec3800b8
#
_entry.id   8e17320e82b92b8f3a7017e4ec3800b8
#
_cell.length_a   1.000
_cell.length_b   1.000
_cell.length_c   1.000
_cell.angle_alpha   90.00
_cell.angle_beta   90.00
_cell.angle_gamma   90.00
#
_symmetry.space_group_name_H-M   'P 1'
#
loop_
_entity.id
_entity.type
_entity.pdbx_description
1 polymer ?
#
loop_
_entity_poly.entity_id
_entity_poly.type
_entity_poly.pdbx_seq_one_letter_code
_entity_poly.pdbx_strand_id
1 'polypeptide(L)'
;FDVTPGYENLNEPVKERMFDILDEYSETTFELRLIPNRTYKFVVWADFVADGSYQVADYSTVDGLNYDITDLRNITRKEWRAMDECQDAYFIQKDLTVTRQFSDKLTLKRPFGKLRVIASDVDELNIGSVPYQMDVTFYNHPTFTSLNAITGKVESEVATKTYSYTIDKS
;
A
#
# COMPACT_ATOMS: atom_id res chain seq x y z
N PHE A 1 -7.61 12.16 11.07
CA PHE A 1 -7.28 13.60 11.11
C PHE A 1 -8.59 14.39 11.21
N ASP A 2 -8.59 15.52 11.91
CA ASP A 2 -9.74 16.42 11.94
C ASP A 2 -9.66 17.38 10.73
N VAL A 3 -10.71 17.41 9.93
CA VAL A 3 -10.83 18.30 8.77
C VAL A 3 -12.08 19.18 8.88
N THR A 4 -12.63 19.30 10.09
CA THR A 4 -13.77 20.18 10.37
C THR A 4 -13.36 21.64 10.15
N PRO A 5 -14.11 22.44 9.41
CA PRO A 5 -13.82 23.86 9.21
C PRO A 5 -13.57 24.60 10.55
N GLY A 6 -12.40 25.25 10.67
CA GLY A 6 -11.95 25.94 11.87
C GLY A 6 -11.28 25.04 12.94
N TYR A 7 -11.13 23.75 12.68
CA TYR A 7 -10.45 22.79 13.56
C TYR A 7 -9.45 21.89 12.80
N GLU A 8 -9.13 22.23 11.56
CA GLU A 8 -8.33 21.42 10.67
C GLU A 8 -6.95 21.13 11.26
N ASN A 9 -6.62 19.86 11.38
CA ASN A 9 -5.29 19.40 11.74
C ASN A 9 -4.94 18.14 10.92
N LEU A 10 -4.09 18.33 9.92
CA LEU A 10 -3.55 17.25 9.11
C LEU A 10 -2.13 16.85 9.54
N ASN A 11 -1.57 17.48 10.58
CA ASN A 11 -0.21 17.18 11.03
C ASN A 11 -0.18 15.93 11.91
N GLU A 12 -1.22 15.76 12.74
CA GLU A 12 -1.29 14.65 13.67
C GLU A 12 -2.64 13.93 13.56
N PRO A 13 -2.67 12.60 13.62
CA PRO A 13 -3.92 11.85 13.67
C PRO A 13 -4.64 12.08 15.01
N VAL A 14 -5.94 12.31 14.98
CA VAL A 14 -6.78 12.38 16.20
C VAL A 14 -6.82 11.03 16.90
N LYS A 15 -6.85 9.95 16.13
CA LYS A 15 -6.76 8.55 16.57
C LYS A 15 -5.98 7.74 15.54
N GLU A 16 -5.18 6.84 16.07
CA GLU A 16 -4.46 5.85 15.30
C GLU A 16 -4.75 4.46 15.89
N ARG A 17 -4.93 3.49 15.04
CA ARG A 17 -5.13 2.09 15.40
C ARG A 17 -4.48 1.20 14.37
N MET A 18 -3.86 0.14 14.84
CA MET A 18 -3.32 -0.93 14.05
C MET A 18 -4.07 -2.22 14.38
N PHE A 19 -4.36 -3.04 13.38
CA PHE A 19 -5.12 -4.26 13.51
C PHE A 19 -4.50 -5.35 12.65
N ASP A 20 -4.47 -6.56 13.18
CA ASP A 20 -4.18 -7.74 12.38
C ASP A 20 -5.47 -8.27 11.77
N ILE A 21 -5.40 -8.63 10.51
CA ILE A 21 -6.44 -9.38 9.82
C ILE A 21 -5.89 -10.79 9.64
N LEU A 22 -6.18 -11.66 10.60
CA LEU A 22 -5.62 -13.01 10.67
C LEU A 22 -6.41 -14.04 9.87
N ASP A 23 -7.61 -13.69 9.38
CA ASP A 23 -8.50 -14.60 8.72
C ASP A 23 -8.61 -14.34 7.21
N GLU A 24 -9.00 -15.36 6.47
CA GLU A 24 -9.39 -15.29 5.06
C GLU A 24 -10.56 -14.32 4.80
N TYR A 25 -11.12 -13.73 5.84
CA TYR A 25 -12.22 -12.78 5.76
C TYR A 25 -11.69 -11.38 5.40
N SER A 26 -12.23 -10.88 4.33
CA SER A 26 -11.91 -9.57 3.78
C SER A 26 -12.47 -8.38 4.57
N GLU A 27 -13.05 -8.60 5.75
CA GLU A 27 -13.72 -7.56 6.54
C GLU A 27 -13.26 -7.60 8.00
N THR A 28 -12.93 -6.44 8.55
CA THR A 28 -12.73 -6.25 9.97
C THR A 28 -13.52 -5.06 10.46
N THR A 29 -13.95 -5.09 11.72
CA THR A 29 -14.71 -3.99 12.35
C THR A 29 -13.93 -3.45 13.54
N PHE A 30 -13.89 -2.14 13.65
CA PHE A 30 -13.30 -1.47 14.79
C PHE A 30 -14.15 -0.27 15.22
N GLU A 31 -14.07 0.06 16.50
CA GLU A 31 -14.79 1.17 17.06
C GLU A 31 -13.85 2.32 17.45
N LEU A 32 -14.24 3.53 17.08
CA LEU A 32 -13.53 4.75 17.42
C LEU A 32 -14.44 5.69 18.22
N ARG A 33 -13.90 6.28 19.27
CA ARG A 33 -14.58 7.35 20.01
C ARG A 33 -14.13 8.70 19.44
N LEU A 34 -15.04 9.36 18.73
CA LEU A 34 -14.81 10.64 18.06
C LEU A 34 -15.85 11.67 18.53
N ILE A 35 -15.54 12.94 18.38
CA ILE A 35 -16.46 14.04 18.74
C ILE A 35 -17.55 14.12 17.67
N PRO A 36 -18.85 14.04 18.04
CA PRO A 36 -19.94 14.15 17.09
C PRO A 36 -19.99 15.51 16.38
N ASN A 37 -20.59 15.53 15.21
CA ASN A 37 -20.75 16.72 14.34
C ASN A 37 -19.42 17.33 13.86
N ARG A 38 -18.37 16.53 13.82
CA ARG A 38 -17.10 16.88 13.19
C ARG A 38 -16.87 16.04 11.95
N THR A 39 -16.09 16.58 11.04
CA THR A 39 -15.66 15.87 9.82
C THR A 39 -14.23 15.40 10.01
N TYR A 40 -14.03 14.11 9.82
CA TYR A 40 -12.72 13.50 9.94
C TYR A 40 -12.29 12.89 8.62
N LYS A 41 -11.02 13.06 8.29
CA LYS A 41 -10.37 12.31 7.22
C LYS A 41 -9.90 10.97 7.78
N PHE A 42 -10.52 9.91 7.31
CA PHE A 42 -10.09 8.55 7.54
C PHE A 42 -9.07 8.17 6.48
N VAL A 43 -7.94 7.67 6.92
CA VAL A 43 -6.88 7.12 6.08
C VAL A 43 -6.66 5.69 6.55
N VAL A 44 -6.83 4.74 5.65
CA VAL A 44 -6.65 3.32 5.96
C VAL A 44 -5.67 2.74 4.96
N TRP A 45 -4.65 2.09 5.49
CA TRP A 45 -3.66 1.34 4.75
C TRP A 45 -3.64 -0.11 5.24
N ALA A 46 -3.53 -1.05 4.34
CA ALA A 46 -3.36 -2.46 4.65
C ALA A 46 -2.34 -3.06 3.69
N ASP A 47 -1.37 -3.78 4.21
CA ASP A 47 -0.39 -4.56 3.44
C ASP A 47 -0.08 -5.88 4.16
N PHE A 48 0.71 -6.72 3.55
CA PHE A 48 1.14 -7.98 4.12
C PHE A 48 2.37 -7.78 5.00
N VAL A 49 2.39 -8.45 6.13
CA VAL A 49 3.54 -8.51 7.03
C VAL A 49 4.25 -9.86 6.87
N ALA A 50 5.54 -9.91 7.21
CA ALA A 50 6.29 -11.15 7.20
C ALA A 50 5.73 -12.14 8.23
N ASP A 51 5.82 -13.45 7.92
CA ASP A 51 5.40 -14.51 8.83
C ASP A 51 6.03 -14.35 10.22
N GLY A 52 5.20 -14.45 11.25
CA GLY A 52 5.60 -14.33 12.65
C GLY A 52 5.72 -12.89 13.17
N SER A 53 5.75 -11.88 12.33
CA SER A 53 5.83 -10.48 12.77
C SER A 53 4.55 -10.00 13.47
N TYR A 54 3.40 -10.62 13.19
CA TYR A 54 2.11 -10.31 13.80
C TYR A 54 2.00 -10.74 15.29
N GLN A 55 2.96 -11.51 15.81
CA GLN A 55 2.98 -11.93 17.21
C GLN A 55 3.59 -10.87 18.14
N VAL A 56 4.07 -9.78 17.61
CA VAL A 56 4.67 -8.71 18.40
C VAL A 56 3.57 -7.85 19.00
N ALA A 57 3.54 -7.77 20.34
CA ALA A 57 2.54 -6.99 21.05
C ALA A 57 2.65 -5.47 20.83
N ASP A 58 3.78 -5.00 20.35
CA ASP A 58 4.04 -3.60 20.03
C ASP A 58 4.17 -3.43 18.51
N TYR A 59 3.07 -3.04 17.87
CA TYR A 59 3.01 -2.80 16.43
C TYR A 59 3.88 -1.63 15.94
N SER A 60 4.36 -0.78 16.83
CA SER A 60 5.29 0.30 16.46
C SER A 60 6.65 -0.24 16.01
N THR A 61 6.96 -1.49 16.34
CA THR A 61 8.21 -2.17 15.99
C THR A 61 8.05 -3.22 14.88
N VAL A 62 6.88 -3.37 14.29
CA VAL A 62 6.67 -4.29 13.17
C VAL A 62 7.51 -3.83 11.98
N ASP A 63 8.71 -4.38 11.90
CA ASP A 63 9.57 -4.28 10.75
C ASP A 63 9.36 -5.53 9.89
N GLY A 64 9.14 -5.39 8.66
CA GLY A 64 8.85 -6.53 7.78
C GLY A 64 7.75 -6.22 6.79
N LEU A 65 7.19 -5.05 6.91
CA LEU A 65 6.30 -4.50 5.91
C LEU A 65 7.05 -4.27 4.61
N ASN A 66 6.41 -4.55 3.50
CA ASN A 66 6.94 -4.26 2.18
C ASN A 66 6.99 -2.75 1.88
N TYR A 67 6.37 -1.96 2.74
CA TYR A 67 6.26 -0.51 2.61
C TYR A 67 6.80 0.19 3.86
N ASP A 68 7.42 1.34 3.65
CA ASP A 68 7.68 2.30 4.71
C ASP A 68 6.44 3.18 4.87
N ILE A 69 5.76 3.03 6.00
CA ILE A 69 4.54 3.74 6.38
C ILE A 69 4.74 4.67 7.57
N THR A 70 5.98 4.94 7.95
CA THR A 70 6.32 5.82 9.08
C THR A 70 5.84 7.25 8.86
N ASP A 71 5.78 7.68 7.61
CA ASP A 71 5.14 8.94 7.21
C ASP A 71 4.06 8.69 6.16
N LEU A 72 2.80 8.85 6.55
CA LEU A 72 1.65 8.71 5.66
C LEU A 72 1.64 9.72 4.49
N ARG A 73 2.47 10.76 4.53
CA ARG A 73 2.66 11.69 3.41
C ARG A 73 3.64 11.17 2.37
N ASN A 74 4.41 10.15 2.71
CA ASN A 74 5.45 9.62 1.83
C ASN A 74 5.58 8.10 2.00
N ILE A 75 4.51 7.38 1.76
CA ILE A 75 4.56 5.91 1.76
C ILE A 75 5.37 5.44 0.57
N THR A 76 6.44 4.69 0.83
CA THR A 76 7.33 4.15 -0.21
C THR A 76 7.47 2.64 -0.08
N ARG A 77 7.74 1.97 -1.21
CA ARG A 77 8.10 0.55 -1.18
C ARG A 77 9.56 0.40 -0.74
N LYS A 78 9.82 -0.49 0.24
CA LYS A 78 11.17 -0.79 0.73
C LYS A 78 12.00 -1.51 -0.32
N GLU A 79 11.46 -2.59 -0.87
CA GLU A 79 12.12 -3.41 -1.89
C GLU A 79 11.08 -3.88 -2.92
N TRP A 80 11.47 -3.87 -4.18
CA TRP A 80 10.65 -4.45 -5.24
C TRP A 80 11.09 -5.89 -5.51
N ARG A 81 10.14 -6.82 -5.51
CA ARG A 81 10.34 -8.22 -5.90
C ARG A 81 9.28 -8.59 -6.94
N ALA A 82 9.73 -9.19 -8.03
CA ALA A 82 8.83 -9.68 -9.04
C ALA A 82 8.06 -10.91 -8.55
N MET A 83 6.84 -11.10 -9.05
CA MET A 83 5.97 -12.26 -8.78
C MET A 83 5.67 -12.52 -7.30
N ASP A 84 5.88 -11.53 -6.45
CA ASP A 84 5.60 -11.62 -5.02
C ASP A 84 4.23 -11.00 -4.72
N GLU A 85 3.22 -11.85 -4.53
CA GLU A 85 1.85 -11.45 -4.20
C GLU A 85 1.77 -10.78 -2.81
N CYS A 86 2.72 -11.06 -1.91
CA CYS A 86 2.79 -10.43 -0.58
C CYS A 86 3.18 -8.95 -0.64
N GLN A 87 3.57 -8.42 -1.81
CA GLN A 87 3.82 -7.00 -2.01
C GLN A 87 2.56 -6.19 -2.38
N ASP A 88 1.40 -6.79 -2.36
CA ASP A 88 0.16 -6.04 -2.52
C ASP A 88 -0.10 -5.14 -1.32
N ALA A 89 -0.71 -4.00 -1.58
CA ALA A 89 -1.22 -3.10 -0.57
C ALA A 89 -2.58 -2.55 -0.98
N TYR A 90 -3.34 -2.13 0.00
CA TYR A 90 -4.67 -1.60 -0.19
C TYR A 90 -4.84 -0.31 0.61
N PHE A 91 -5.55 0.63 0.05
CA PHE A 91 -5.65 1.97 0.59
C PHE A 91 -7.02 2.57 0.34
N ILE A 92 -7.45 3.42 1.24
CA ILE A 92 -8.51 4.39 1.04
C ILE A 92 -8.28 5.62 1.90
N GLN A 93 -8.67 6.76 1.38
CA GLN A 93 -8.93 7.94 2.19
C GLN A 93 -10.36 8.41 1.94
N LYS A 94 -11.04 8.87 2.99
CA LYS A 94 -12.41 9.38 2.91
C LYS A 94 -12.68 10.37 4.02
N ASP A 95 -13.30 11.49 3.67
CA ASP A 95 -13.80 12.45 4.65
C ASP A 95 -15.22 12.06 5.05
N LEU A 96 -15.47 11.92 6.35
CA LEU A 96 -16.75 11.51 6.90
C LEU A 96 -17.16 12.43 8.05
N THR A 97 -18.39 12.93 8.01
CA THR A 97 -18.98 13.67 9.12
C THR A 97 -19.59 12.67 10.11
N VAL A 98 -19.05 12.66 11.32
CA VAL A 98 -19.46 11.73 12.38
C VAL A 98 -20.64 12.27 13.14
N THR A 99 -21.69 11.47 13.31
CA THR A 99 -22.86 11.75 14.15
C THR A 99 -22.82 10.91 15.42
N ARG A 100 -23.80 11.07 16.31
CA ARG A 100 -23.84 10.31 17.59
C ARG A 100 -23.99 8.78 17.38
N GLN A 101 -24.67 8.38 16.32
CA GLN A 101 -24.83 6.99 15.91
C GLN A 101 -24.31 6.89 14.47
N PHE A 102 -23.01 6.73 14.34
CA PHE A 102 -22.33 6.67 13.06
C PHE A 102 -21.78 5.26 12.82
N SER A 103 -22.07 4.73 11.66
CA SER A 103 -21.46 3.51 11.14
C SER A 103 -21.25 3.69 9.64
N ASP A 104 -20.09 3.33 9.13
CA ASP A 104 -19.80 3.36 7.69
C ASP A 104 -18.89 2.20 7.33
N LYS A 105 -18.90 1.81 6.06
CA LYS A 105 -18.03 0.78 5.49
C LYS A 105 -17.04 1.43 4.54
N LEU A 106 -15.76 1.19 4.77
CA LEU A 106 -14.67 1.63 3.91
C LEU A 106 -14.13 0.45 3.11
N THR A 107 -14.15 0.55 1.79
CA THR A 107 -13.61 -0.48 0.89
C THR A 107 -12.27 -0.02 0.36
N LEU A 108 -11.21 -0.72 0.74
CA LEU A 108 -9.86 -0.44 0.30
C LEU A 108 -9.65 -0.90 -1.16
N LYS A 109 -8.79 -0.18 -1.87
CA LYS A 109 -8.41 -0.51 -3.25
C LYS A 109 -6.90 -0.47 -3.39
N ARG A 110 -6.36 -1.18 -4.36
CA ARG A 110 -4.93 -1.09 -4.69
C ARG A 110 -4.59 0.33 -5.12
N PRO A 111 -3.58 0.97 -4.51
CA PRO A 111 -3.14 2.32 -4.91
C PRO A 111 -2.29 2.33 -6.19
N PHE A 112 -1.91 1.16 -6.70
CA PHE A 112 -1.06 1.00 -7.88
C PHE A 112 -1.59 -0.11 -8.80
N GLY A 113 -1.21 -0.02 -10.08
CA GLY A 113 -1.50 -1.05 -11.07
C GLY A 113 -0.53 -2.23 -10.99
N LYS A 114 -0.98 -3.41 -11.45
CA LYS A 114 -0.12 -4.57 -11.74
C LYS A 114 0.06 -4.70 -13.24
N LEU A 115 1.31 -4.89 -13.69
CA LEU A 115 1.64 -5.27 -15.04
C LEU A 115 2.17 -6.71 -15.02
N ARG A 116 1.60 -7.56 -15.86
CA ARG A 116 2.12 -8.90 -16.12
C ARG A 116 2.68 -8.93 -17.53
N VAL A 117 3.96 -9.25 -17.65
CA VAL A 117 4.62 -9.49 -18.94
C VAL A 117 4.83 -11.00 -19.07
N ILE A 118 4.45 -11.57 -20.21
CA ILE A 118 4.58 -13.00 -20.51
C ILE A 118 5.34 -13.12 -21.81
N ALA A 119 6.48 -13.80 -21.78
CA ALA A 119 7.15 -14.28 -22.99
C ALA A 119 6.63 -15.69 -23.27
N SER A 120 5.83 -15.84 -24.31
CA SER A 120 5.16 -17.12 -24.64
C SER A 120 5.91 -17.98 -25.64
N ASP A 121 6.98 -17.47 -26.22
CA ASP A 121 7.76 -18.06 -27.30
C ASP A 121 9.19 -18.45 -26.92
N VAL A 122 9.49 -18.44 -25.61
CA VAL A 122 10.84 -18.74 -25.11
C VAL A 122 11.31 -20.15 -25.52
N ASP A 123 10.40 -21.11 -25.54
CA ASP A 123 10.70 -22.48 -25.93
C ASP A 123 10.93 -22.64 -27.43
N GLU A 124 10.44 -21.72 -28.25
CA GLU A 124 10.61 -21.69 -29.71
C GLU A 124 11.93 -21.00 -30.13
N LEU A 125 12.54 -20.26 -29.19
CA LEU A 125 13.82 -19.61 -29.47
C LEU A 125 14.93 -20.65 -29.52
N ASN A 126 15.44 -20.86 -30.73
CA ASN A 126 16.59 -21.76 -30.97
C ASN A 126 17.91 -21.10 -30.52
N ILE A 127 17.96 -20.76 -29.23
CA ILE A 127 19.10 -20.16 -28.55
C ILE A 127 19.75 -21.23 -27.67
N GLY A 128 21.07 -21.35 -27.75
CA GLY A 128 21.84 -22.36 -26.99
C GLY A 128 21.81 -22.19 -25.46
N SER A 129 21.04 -21.21 -24.93
CA SER A 129 20.86 -20.99 -23.50
C SER A 129 19.48 -20.38 -23.20
N VAL A 130 18.88 -20.82 -22.11
CA VAL A 130 17.62 -20.24 -21.61
C VAL A 130 17.90 -18.86 -21.01
N PRO A 131 17.06 -17.83 -21.33
CA PRO A 131 17.16 -16.53 -20.66
C PRO A 131 17.09 -16.69 -19.14
N TYR A 132 17.95 -15.99 -18.43
CA TYR A 132 18.00 -16.04 -16.96
C TYR A 132 17.49 -14.75 -16.31
N GLN A 133 17.30 -13.70 -17.10
CA GLN A 133 16.82 -12.41 -16.62
C GLN A 133 15.87 -11.77 -17.63
N MET A 134 14.87 -11.09 -17.10
CA MET A 134 13.97 -10.23 -17.86
C MET A 134 13.99 -8.84 -17.26
N ASP A 135 14.25 -7.83 -18.10
CA ASP A 135 14.20 -6.44 -17.72
C ASP A 135 13.02 -5.74 -18.41
N VAL A 136 12.20 -5.06 -17.63
CA VAL A 136 11.11 -4.22 -18.14
C VAL A 136 11.43 -2.78 -17.83
N THR A 137 11.67 -1.96 -18.84
CA THR A 137 12.02 -0.56 -18.66
C THR A 137 10.93 0.35 -19.23
N PHE A 138 10.44 1.25 -18.38
CA PHE A 138 9.57 2.34 -18.78
C PHE A 138 10.44 3.55 -19.14
N TYR A 139 10.49 3.89 -20.43
CA TYR A 139 11.24 5.02 -20.93
C TYR A 139 10.34 6.25 -21.06
N ASN A 140 10.77 7.39 -20.53
CA ASN A 140 10.07 8.68 -20.66
C ASN A 140 8.59 8.59 -20.30
N HIS A 141 8.27 7.68 -19.38
CA HIS A 141 6.93 7.51 -18.85
C HIS A 141 6.94 7.77 -17.35
N PRO A 142 6.12 8.69 -16.86
CA PRO A 142 6.09 9.01 -15.44
C PRO A 142 5.76 7.76 -14.63
N THR A 143 6.70 7.37 -13.81
CA THR A 143 6.55 6.30 -12.81
C THR A 143 6.68 6.93 -11.44
N PHE A 144 5.69 6.69 -10.58
CA PHE A 144 5.67 7.26 -9.24
C PHE A 144 6.18 6.23 -8.24
N THR A 145 6.97 6.67 -7.25
CA THR A 145 7.61 5.80 -6.27
C THR A 145 7.10 5.98 -4.86
N SER A 146 6.23 6.98 -4.64
CA SER A 146 5.60 7.21 -3.35
C SER A 146 4.13 7.57 -3.47
N LEU A 147 3.41 7.36 -2.36
CA LEU A 147 2.02 7.74 -2.18
C LEU A 147 1.89 8.66 -0.97
N ASN A 148 1.29 9.82 -1.16
CA ASN A 148 0.82 10.65 -0.05
C ASN A 148 -0.61 10.22 0.30
N ALA A 149 -0.75 9.45 1.36
CA ALA A 149 -2.06 8.90 1.77
C ALA A 149 -3.00 9.97 2.35
N ILE A 150 -2.47 11.11 2.81
CA ILE A 150 -3.30 12.22 3.31
C ILE A 150 -4.01 12.92 2.15
N THR A 151 -3.32 13.09 1.02
CA THR A 151 -3.88 13.74 -0.18
C THR A 151 -4.43 12.76 -1.21
N GLY A 152 -4.08 11.48 -1.10
CA GLY A 152 -4.40 10.44 -2.08
C GLY A 152 -3.62 10.59 -3.40
N LYS A 153 -2.53 11.36 -3.42
CA LYS A 153 -1.73 11.62 -4.62
C LYS A 153 -0.47 10.76 -4.65
N VAL A 154 -0.13 10.30 -5.84
CA VAL A 154 1.18 9.70 -6.10
C VAL A 154 2.21 10.80 -6.32
N GLU A 155 3.42 10.59 -5.82
CA GLU A 155 4.50 11.56 -5.81
C GLU A 155 5.83 10.91 -6.18
N SER A 156 6.92 11.69 -6.17
CA SER A 156 8.27 11.20 -6.47
C SER A 156 8.37 10.57 -7.86
N GLU A 157 8.05 11.38 -8.88
CA GLU A 157 8.09 10.97 -10.29
C GLU A 157 9.50 10.63 -10.74
N VAL A 158 9.62 9.51 -11.46
CA VAL A 158 10.84 9.06 -12.13
C VAL A 158 10.53 8.85 -13.61
N ALA A 159 11.26 9.53 -14.48
CA ALA A 159 11.01 9.50 -15.93
C ALA A 159 11.38 8.17 -16.58
N THR A 160 12.36 7.46 -16.03
CA THR A 160 12.78 6.14 -16.53
C THR A 160 12.97 5.19 -15.36
N LYS A 161 12.30 4.05 -15.39
CA LYS A 161 12.38 3.03 -14.33
C LYS A 161 12.51 1.65 -14.96
N THR A 162 13.49 0.89 -14.50
CA THR A 162 13.70 -0.52 -14.88
C THR A 162 13.32 -1.43 -13.73
N TYR A 163 12.60 -2.49 -14.04
CA TYR A 163 12.29 -3.60 -13.14
C TYR A 163 12.94 -4.86 -13.70
N SER A 164 13.79 -5.49 -12.90
CA SER A 164 14.52 -6.70 -13.28
C SER A 164 13.97 -7.91 -12.57
N TYR A 165 13.83 -9.01 -13.28
CA TYR A 165 13.43 -10.30 -12.74
C TYR A 165 14.44 -11.36 -13.16
N THR A 166 14.98 -12.09 -12.20
CA THR A 166 15.86 -13.23 -12.45
C THR A 166 15.02 -14.51 -12.48
N ILE A 167 15.14 -15.27 -13.53
CA ILE A 167 14.44 -16.56 -13.71
C ILE A 167 15.24 -17.61 -12.97
N ASP A 168 14.67 -18.17 -11.91
CA ASP A 168 15.26 -19.30 -11.20
C ASP A 168 15.25 -20.53 -12.12
N LYS A 169 16.44 -21.09 -12.34
CA LYS A 169 16.61 -22.38 -13.01
C LYS A 169 16.50 -23.47 -11.96
N SER A 170 15.29 -23.80 -11.54
CA SER A 170 15.05 -24.99 -10.73
C SER A 170 14.97 -26.24 -11.60
#